data_e41afe0245018d0bb91aece50a0265a9
#
_entry.id   e41afe0245018d0bb91aece50a0265a9
#
_cell.length_a   1.000
_cell.length_b   1.000
_cell.length_c   1.000
_cell.angle_alpha   90.00
_cell.angle_beta   90.00
_cell.angle_gamma   90.00
#
_symmetry.space_group_name_H-M   'P 1'
#
loop_
_entity.id
_entity.type
_entity.pdbx_description
1 polymer ?
#
loop_
_entity_poly.entity_id
_entity_poly.type
_entity_poly.pdbx_seq_one_letter_code
_entity_poly.pdbx_strand_id
1 'polypeptide(L)'
;MPSRERRALKTINAKATNIPDEMILGALPAPYQGLHHPPSILPTAITTTKSSKTIEIVTIPDAIDVTKNRKSIGIGLDENLILRILSSRYESVVITCINTLADLIKLATRKPDLVFSGVKYFNFSGTDLWLNDFLDRHGIAYMASNRKALDRESDKSRAKNIMRDSGVATARHFITAPDTHPTAGSVPLEYPLFVKPLTGGDSRGIDANSIVYDFESFRSKVMDIHQSQALPCLVETYLSGREFSVGIFEDNASQKLTAMPIEIIVDENKNGDRILDFDIKKFDRETVTAVTDILVHKQLSDLAKAAFKALGGKSFGRIDIKMDANQVPHFIEANLMPGLRKGYFYRACLLNLEMDYEQMILRIADNGLTHNSDKTRHHPVATLELTP
;
A
#
# COMPACT_ATOMS: atom_id res chain seq x y z
N MET A 1 -16.22 -45.83 18.33
CA MET A 1 -16.61 -44.44 18.12
C MET A 1 -15.78 -43.54 19.01
N PRO A 2 -14.91 -42.68 18.50
CA PRO A 2 -14.36 -41.57 19.26
C PRO A 2 -14.82 -40.21 18.68
N SER A 3 -15.04 -39.30 19.61
CA SER A 3 -15.56 -37.96 19.51
C SER A 3 -14.71 -37.03 18.61
N ARG A 4 -15.39 -36.31 17.72
CA ARG A 4 -14.82 -35.20 16.92
C ARG A 4 -14.67 -33.96 17.80
N GLU A 5 -13.47 -33.63 18.17
CA GLU A 5 -13.13 -32.28 18.63
C GLU A 5 -13.15 -31.31 17.46
N ARG A 6 -14.14 -30.42 17.45
CA ARG A 6 -14.16 -29.25 16.58
C ARG A 6 -13.22 -28.17 17.13
N ARG A 7 -12.06 -27.98 16.52
CA ARG A 7 -11.26 -26.77 16.73
C ARG A 7 -12.02 -25.58 16.14
N ALA A 8 -12.47 -24.69 17.01
CA ALA A 8 -13.06 -23.42 16.62
C ALA A 8 -11.98 -22.50 15.98
N LEU A 9 -12.12 -22.21 14.69
CA LEU A 9 -11.37 -21.15 14.01
C LEU A 9 -11.77 -19.82 14.64
N LYS A 10 -10.82 -19.11 15.25
CA LYS A 10 -11.00 -17.71 15.68
C LYS A 10 -11.02 -16.82 14.46
N THR A 11 -12.22 -16.53 13.96
CA THR A 11 -12.46 -15.45 13.01
C THR A 11 -12.45 -14.14 13.78
N ILE A 12 -11.42 -13.32 13.63
CA ILE A 12 -11.39 -11.98 14.21
C ILE A 12 -12.05 -11.05 13.19
N ASN A 13 -13.32 -10.77 13.39
CA ASN A 13 -14.03 -9.71 12.63
C ASN A 13 -13.58 -8.36 13.17
N ALA A 14 -12.53 -7.78 12.59
CA ALA A 14 -12.09 -6.43 12.93
C ALA A 14 -12.94 -5.41 12.13
N LYS A 15 -14.18 -5.18 12.56
CA LYS A 15 -14.95 -4.02 12.11
C LYS A 15 -14.33 -2.76 12.72
N ALA A 16 -13.86 -1.85 11.88
CA ALA A 16 -13.44 -0.53 12.29
C ALA A 16 -14.69 0.31 12.60
N THR A 17 -15.31 0.09 13.76
CA THR A 17 -16.31 1.02 14.31
C THR A 17 -15.59 1.95 15.28
N ASN A 18 -15.88 3.26 15.20
CA ASN A 18 -15.52 4.23 16.21
C ASN A 18 -16.15 3.81 17.54
N ILE A 19 -15.39 3.18 18.42
CA ILE A 19 -15.78 2.90 19.80
C ILE A 19 -14.96 3.83 20.69
N PRO A 20 -15.60 4.64 21.55
CA PRO A 20 -14.87 5.42 22.55
C PRO A 20 -14.13 4.49 23.54
N ASP A 21 -12.97 4.93 23.99
CA ASP A 21 -12.03 4.17 24.85
C ASP A 21 -12.52 3.83 26.26
N GLU A 22 -13.80 3.95 26.59
CA GLU A 22 -14.29 3.84 27.98
C GLU A 22 -15.09 2.57 28.33
N MET A 23 -15.21 1.57 27.46
CA MET A 23 -16.01 0.38 27.77
C MET A 23 -15.33 -0.96 27.50
N ILE A 24 -14.22 -1.26 28.15
CA ILE A 24 -13.78 -2.66 28.36
C ILE A 24 -13.23 -2.82 29.79
N LEU A 25 -14.13 -2.86 30.77
CA LEU A 25 -13.88 -3.42 32.09
C LEU A 25 -15.02 -4.39 32.42
N GLY A 26 -14.89 -5.61 31.93
CA GLY A 26 -15.79 -6.74 32.21
C GLY A 26 -15.10 -7.77 33.09
N ALA A 27 -15.61 -7.91 34.31
CA ALA A 27 -15.29 -8.75 35.44
C ALA A 27 -14.53 -10.07 35.17
N LEU A 28 -13.40 -10.24 35.86
CA LEU A 28 -12.74 -11.53 36.17
C LEU A 28 -13.33 -12.13 37.45
N PRO A 29 -13.46 -13.45 37.55
CA PRO A 29 -13.89 -14.13 38.80
C PRO A 29 -12.79 -14.12 39.87
N ALA A 30 -13.19 -13.95 41.13
CA ALA A 30 -12.36 -13.83 42.32
C ALA A 30 -11.83 -15.18 42.82
N PRO A 31 -11.05 -15.26 43.94
CA PRO A 31 -9.63 -15.48 43.91
C PRO A 31 -9.22 -16.84 44.54
N TYR A 32 -8.06 -17.33 44.17
CA TYR A 32 -7.29 -18.33 44.92
C TYR A 32 -6.44 -17.61 45.98
N GLN A 33 -6.67 -17.90 47.27
CA GLN A 33 -5.85 -17.41 48.35
C GLN A 33 -4.63 -18.32 48.52
N GLY A 34 -3.47 -17.68 48.71
CA GLY A 34 -2.31 -18.24 49.39
C GLY A 34 -1.15 -18.65 48.52
N LEU A 35 -0.19 -17.72 48.42
CA LEU A 35 1.26 -17.98 48.45
C LEU A 35 2.02 -16.65 48.64
N HIS A 36 3.00 -16.66 49.53
CA HIS A 36 3.80 -15.52 49.94
C HIS A 36 4.40 -14.74 48.72
N HIS A 37 4.14 -13.45 48.66
CA HIS A 37 4.77 -12.54 47.71
C HIS A 37 6.23 -12.25 48.11
N PRO A 38 7.20 -12.44 47.21
CA PRO A 38 8.48 -11.75 47.33
C PRO A 38 8.26 -10.24 47.10
N PRO A 39 9.13 -9.34 47.61
CA PRO A 39 8.94 -7.90 47.50
C PRO A 39 8.90 -7.50 46.01
N SER A 40 7.87 -6.75 45.65
CA SER A 40 7.69 -6.19 44.33
C SER A 40 8.85 -5.22 44.03
N ILE A 41 9.78 -5.66 43.20
CA ILE A 41 10.72 -4.77 42.53
C ILE A 41 9.86 -4.01 41.54
N LEU A 42 9.55 -2.75 41.84
CA LEU A 42 8.99 -1.81 40.88
C LEU A 42 9.92 -1.83 39.65
N PRO A 43 9.40 -2.04 38.44
CA PRO A 43 10.25 -1.93 37.27
C PRO A 43 10.76 -0.50 37.22
N THR A 44 12.06 -0.34 37.36
CA THR A 44 12.76 0.93 37.11
C THR A 44 12.34 1.34 35.71
N ALA A 45 11.68 2.48 35.58
CA ALA A 45 11.33 3.05 34.28
C ALA A 45 12.65 3.17 33.49
N ILE A 46 12.82 2.30 32.51
CA ILE A 46 13.91 2.43 31.54
C ILE A 46 13.58 3.69 30.76
N THR A 47 14.18 4.80 31.13
CA THR A 47 14.16 6.03 30.34
C THR A 47 14.93 5.73 29.07
N THR A 48 14.25 5.23 28.05
CA THR A 48 14.81 5.11 26.70
C THR A 48 15.10 6.53 26.22
N THR A 49 16.39 6.90 26.17
CA THR A 49 16.82 8.16 25.59
C THR A 49 16.32 8.20 24.13
N LYS A 50 15.58 9.26 23.79
CA LYS A 50 15.11 9.45 22.42
C LYS A 50 16.28 9.63 21.47
N SER A 51 16.10 9.21 20.23
CA SER A 51 17.06 9.45 19.15
C SER A 51 17.11 10.95 18.81
N SER A 52 18.31 11.51 18.67
CA SER A 52 18.53 12.90 18.27
C SER A 52 18.21 13.20 16.79
N LYS A 53 17.71 12.20 16.06
CA LYS A 53 17.33 12.36 14.66
C LYS A 53 16.15 13.31 14.49
N THR A 54 16.19 14.12 13.43
CA THR A 54 15.16 15.09 13.06
C THR A 54 14.25 14.52 11.97
N ILE A 55 12.95 14.55 12.20
CA ILE A 55 11.96 14.04 11.24
C ILE A 55 10.98 15.15 10.88
N GLU A 56 10.75 15.37 9.60
CA GLU A 56 9.69 16.23 9.10
C GLU A 56 8.57 15.41 8.45
N ILE A 57 7.37 15.52 8.99
CA ILE A 57 6.16 14.96 8.39
C ILE A 57 5.66 15.96 7.36
N VAL A 58 5.85 15.66 6.07
CA VAL A 58 5.45 16.56 4.99
C VAL A 58 4.02 16.28 4.58
N THR A 59 3.20 17.33 4.59
CA THR A 59 1.78 17.31 4.24
C THR A 59 1.44 18.43 3.23
N ILE A 60 0.20 18.41 2.75
CA ILE A 60 -0.39 19.41 1.86
C ILE A 60 -1.55 20.10 2.59
N PRO A 61 -1.94 21.32 2.18
CA PRO A 61 -3.09 22.00 2.77
C PRO A 61 -4.40 21.22 2.64
N ASP A 62 -5.20 21.16 3.69
CA ASP A 62 -6.52 20.50 3.73
C ASP A 62 -7.55 21.08 2.74
N ALA A 63 -7.35 22.35 2.30
CA ALA A 63 -8.31 23.09 1.49
C ALA A 63 -8.25 22.79 -0.02
N ILE A 64 -7.41 21.84 -0.46
CA ILE A 64 -7.33 21.49 -1.87
C ILE A 64 -8.30 20.35 -2.13
N ASP A 65 -9.49 20.70 -2.65
CA ASP A 65 -10.43 19.74 -3.23
C ASP A 65 -9.69 18.89 -4.29
N VAL A 66 -9.33 17.68 -3.88
CA VAL A 66 -8.53 16.72 -4.66
C VAL A 66 -9.20 16.38 -6.00
N THR A 67 -10.49 16.76 -6.17
CA THR A 67 -11.28 16.48 -7.38
C THR A 67 -11.14 17.54 -8.46
N LYS A 68 -10.79 18.80 -8.12
CA LYS A 68 -10.82 19.92 -9.06
C LYS A 68 -9.46 20.54 -9.42
N ASN A 69 -8.44 20.40 -8.58
CA ASN A 69 -7.10 20.89 -8.88
C ASN A 69 -6.05 19.92 -8.35
N ARG A 70 -5.53 19.03 -9.18
CA ARG A 70 -4.47 18.08 -8.83
C ARG A 70 -3.14 18.82 -8.56
N LYS A 71 -3.06 19.52 -7.43
CA LYS A 71 -1.80 20.16 -6.99
C LYS A 71 -0.82 19.17 -6.35
N SER A 72 -1.30 17.99 -5.98
CA SER A 72 -0.45 16.90 -5.46
C SER A 72 -1.14 15.55 -5.57
N ILE A 73 -0.38 14.47 -5.63
CA ILE A 73 -0.88 13.09 -5.54
C ILE A 73 -0.09 12.34 -4.46
N GLY A 74 -0.80 11.55 -3.67
CA GLY A 74 -0.20 10.73 -2.62
C GLY A 74 -1.24 9.90 -1.88
N ILE A 75 -0.81 9.33 -0.75
CA ILE A 75 -1.65 8.60 0.20
C ILE A 75 -2.03 9.51 1.36
N GLY A 76 -3.26 9.38 1.87
CA GLY A 76 -3.67 10.08 3.09
C GLY A 76 -2.98 9.48 4.32
N LEU A 77 -2.44 10.36 5.16
CA LEU A 77 -1.87 10.03 6.46
C LEU A 77 -2.76 10.62 7.57
N ASP A 78 -2.66 10.07 8.78
CA ASP A 78 -3.08 10.74 10.01
C ASP A 78 -1.84 11.39 10.62
N GLU A 79 -1.54 12.62 10.19
CA GLU A 79 -0.30 13.31 10.52
C GLU A 79 -0.17 13.55 12.03
N ASN A 80 -1.26 13.83 12.73
CA ASN A 80 -1.26 14.06 14.17
C ASN A 80 -0.98 12.78 14.96
N LEU A 81 -1.54 11.65 14.53
CA LEU A 81 -1.25 10.35 15.12
C LEU A 81 0.20 9.96 14.86
N ILE A 82 0.69 10.13 13.62
CA ILE A 82 2.07 9.84 13.25
C ILE A 82 3.05 10.74 14.01
N LEU A 83 2.73 12.04 14.19
CA LEU A 83 3.53 12.96 15.00
C LEU A 83 3.69 12.44 16.43
N ARG A 84 2.61 12.01 17.08
CA ARG A 84 2.67 11.45 18.44
C ARG A 84 3.53 10.19 18.50
N ILE A 85 3.35 9.27 17.54
CA ILE A 85 4.10 8.03 17.48
C ILE A 85 5.59 8.31 17.27
N LEU A 86 5.96 9.12 16.30
CA LEU A 86 7.38 9.43 16.03
C LEU A 86 8.00 10.23 17.18
N SER A 87 7.25 11.12 17.83
CA SER A 87 7.71 11.89 18.99
C SER A 87 7.94 11.03 20.25
N SER A 88 7.42 9.80 20.31
CA SER A 88 7.76 8.87 21.40
C SER A 88 9.22 8.40 21.29
N ARG A 89 9.79 8.31 20.07
CA ARG A 89 11.10 7.74 19.77
C ARG A 89 12.16 8.76 19.37
N TYR A 90 11.77 9.86 18.74
CA TYR A 90 12.69 10.88 18.21
C TYR A 90 12.50 12.21 18.95
N GLU A 91 13.59 12.97 19.16
CA GLU A 91 13.57 14.23 19.90
C GLU A 91 12.91 15.37 19.12
N SER A 92 13.15 15.41 17.81
CA SER A 92 12.66 16.48 16.93
C SER A 92 11.78 15.92 15.83
N VAL A 93 10.46 16.07 15.98
CA VAL A 93 9.46 15.71 14.97
C VAL A 93 8.52 16.90 14.75
N VAL A 94 8.37 17.32 13.50
CA VAL A 94 7.50 18.46 13.15
C VAL A 94 6.64 18.13 11.91
N ILE A 95 5.46 18.75 11.82
CA ILE A 95 4.63 18.72 10.62
C ILE A 95 4.94 19.94 9.78
N THR A 96 5.27 19.74 8.51
CA THR A 96 5.58 20.79 7.54
C THR A 96 4.57 20.74 6.39
N CYS A 97 3.74 21.77 6.29
CA CYS A 97 2.80 21.93 5.18
C CYS A 97 3.49 22.60 3.99
N ILE A 98 3.45 21.96 2.83
CA ILE A 98 4.05 22.46 1.59
C ILE A 98 2.98 23.04 0.68
N ASN A 99 3.00 24.37 0.50
CA ASN A 99 2.09 25.11 -0.37
C ASN A 99 2.77 25.56 -1.67
N THR A 100 4.06 25.83 -1.59
CA THR A 100 4.86 26.47 -2.66
C THR A 100 6.22 25.80 -2.82
N LEU A 101 6.87 26.05 -3.94
CA LEU A 101 8.26 25.63 -4.16
C LEU A 101 9.21 26.22 -3.11
N ALA A 102 8.93 27.44 -2.64
CA ALA A 102 9.74 28.07 -1.57
C ALA A 102 9.68 27.29 -0.26
N ASP A 103 8.56 26.63 0.04
CA ASP A 103 8.46 25.80 1.27
C ASP A 103 9.30 24.51 1.14
N LEU A 104 9.38 23.92 -0.05
CA LEU A 104 10.29 22.80 -0.33
C LEU A 104 11.76 23.23 -0.21
N ILE A 105 12.12 24.40 -0.71
CA ILE A 105 13.50 24.94 -0.58
C ILE A 105 13.84 25.15 0.91
N LYS A 106 12.91 25.71 1.70
CA LYS A 106 13.11 25.85 3.16
C LYS A 106 13.29 24.49 3.85
N LEU A 107 12.50 23.47 3.48
CA LEU A 107 12.68 22.10 3.98
C LEU A 107 14.08 21.57 3.63
N ALA A 108 14.53 21.74 2.38
CA ALA A 108 15.86 21.33 1.96
C ALA A 108 16.98 22.06 2.73
N THR A 109 16.78 23.36 3.07
CA THR A 109 17.73 24.15 3.87
C THR A 109 17.82 23.64 5.31
N ARG A 110 16.70 23.20 5.92
CA ARG A 110 16.70 22.61 7.27
C ARG A 110 17.37 21.24 7.29
N LYS A 111 17.34 20.51 6.17
CA LYS A 111 18.01 19.23 5.96
C LYS A 111 17.67 18.19 7.04
N PRO A 112 16.40 17.85 7.25
CA PRO A 112 16.02 16.82 8.24
C PRO A 112 16.68 15.48 7.93
N ASP A 113 16.87 14.63 8.96
CA ASP A 113 17.40 13.29 8.78
C ASP A 113 16.42 12.40 8.00
N LEU A 114 15.11 12.64 8.13
CA LEU A 114 14.06 11.90 7.41
C LEU A 114 12.88 12.79 7.07
N VAL A 115 12.39 12.70 5.86
CA VAL A 115 11.06 13.17 5.46
C VAL A 115 10.09 11.99 5.47
N PHE A 116 9.09 12.06 6.34
CA PHE A 116 7.98 11.09 6.42
C PHE A 116 6.77 11.68 5.70
N SER A 117 6.42 11.19 4.51
CA SER A 117 5.36 11.80 3.71
C SER A 117 4.59 10.80 2.86
N GLY A 118 3.26 11.01 2.79
CA GLY A 118 2.39 10.32 1.83
C GLY A 118 2.34 10.99 0.45
N VAL A 119 2.98 12.14 0.25
CA VAL A 119 2.95 12.88 -1.02
C VAL A 119 3.92 12.27 -2.03
N LYS A 120 3.45 11.94 -3.24
CA LYS A 120 4.29 11.47 -4.35
C LYS A 120 4.88 12.65 -5.13
N TYR A 121 4.04 13.60 -5.52
CA TYR A 121 4.49 14.81 -6.23
C TYR A 121 3.59 16.00 -5.94
N PHE A 122 4.12 17.18 -6.17
CA PHE A 122 3.44 18.47 -6.17
C PHE A 122 3.32 18.97 -7.60
N ASN A 123 2.21 19.62 -7.94
CA ASN A 123 2.10 20.35 -9.18
C ASN A 123 2.24 21.86 -8.90
N PHE A 124 3.36 22.43 -9.29
CA PHE A 124 3.62 23.87 -9.21
C PHE A 124 3.55 24.47 -10.61
N SER A 125 2.56 25.33 -10.84
CA SER A 125 2.39 26.04 -12.12
C SER A 125 2.38 25.14 -13.36
N GLY A 126 1.73 23.97 -13.27
CA GLY A 126 1.61 23.00 -14.36
C GLY A 126 2.79 22.02 -14.51
N THR A 127 3.79 22.12 -13.63
CA THR A 127 4.94 21.20 -13.63
C THR A 127 4.89 20.29 -12.42
N ASP A 128 4.98 18.98 -12.64
CA ASP A 128 5.03 17.97 -11.59
C ASP A 128 6.43 17.86 -11.01
N LEU A 129 6.57 18.16 -9.71
CA LEU A 129 7.79 17.97 -8.97
C LEU A 129 7.63 16.76 -8.02
N TRP A 130 8.36 15.70 -8.32
CA TRP A 130 8.34 14.48 -7.51
C TRP A 130 9.13 14.70 -6.21
N LEU A 131 8.47 14.47 -5.06
CA LEU A 131 9.05 14.72 -3.75
C LEU A 131 10.32 13.87 -3.52
N ASN A 132 10.26 12.57 -3.80
CA ASN A 132 11.40 11.68 -3.58
C ASN A 132 12.60 12.01 -4.48
N ASP A 133 12.37 12.48 -5.71
CA ASP A 133 13.41 12.95 -6.63
C ASP A 133 14.06 14.28 -6.13
N PHE A 134 13.23 15.17 -5.59
CA PHE A 134 13.71 16.40 -4.96
C PHE A 134 14.57 16.08 -3.71
N LEU A 135 14.12 15.19 -2.85
CA LEU A 135 14.84 14.79 -1.64
C LEU A 135 16.15 14.05 -1.95
N ASP A 136 16.16 13.17 -2.97
CA ASP A 136 17.38 12.51 -3.46
C ASP A 136 18.44 13.53 -3.88
N ARG A 137 18.05 14.59 -4.63
CA ARG A 137 18.99 15.67 -5.04
C ARG A 137 19.56 16.48 -3.89
N HIS A 138 18.83 16.56 -2.79
CA HIS A 138 19.27 17.29 -1.58
C HIS A 138 19.91 16.38 -0.52
N GLY A 139 20.03 15.07 -0.80
CA GLY A 139 20.62 14.09 0.14
C GLY A 139 19.80 13.92 1.41
N ILE A 140 18.48 14.08 1.34
CA ILE A 140 17.54 13.92 2.45
C ILE A 140 16.89 12.55 2.37
N ALA A 141 16.90 11.81 3.49
CA ALA A 141 16.21 10.52 3.57
C ALA A 141 14.69 10.67 3.50
N TYR A 142 14.03 9.66 2.97
CA TYR A 142 12.57 9.60 2.89
C TYR A 142 12.06 8.16 3.05
N MET A 143 10.78 8.01 3.40
CA MET A 143 10.12 6.71 3.42
C MET A 143 9.74 6.24 2.02
N ALA A 144 9.49 4.94 1.87
CA ALA A 144 9.01 4.29 0.64
C ALA A 144 10.03 4.26 -0.53
N SER A 145 9.53 3.94 -1.71
CA SER A 145 10.34 3.73 -2.92
C SER A 145 10.71 5.04 -3.61
N ASN A 146 11.75 5.02 -4.45
CA ASN A 146 12.15 6.19 -5.24
C ASN A 146 11.16 6.48 -6.39
N ARG A 147 11.31 7.66 -7.02
CA ARG A 147 10.47 8.08 -8.14
C ARG A 147 10.34 7.03 -9.24
N LYS A 148 11.45 6.40 -9.64
CA LYS A 148 11.44 5.44 -10.76
C LYS A 148 10.55 4.23 -10.48
N ALA A 149 10.55 3.75 -9.25
CA ALA A 149 9.68 2.65 -8.81
C ALA A 149 8.21 3.09 -8.73
N LEU A 150 7.95 4.26 -8.13
CA LEU A 150 6.60 4.84 -8.03
C LEU A 150 5.98 5.15 -9.41
N ASP A 151 6.80 5.58 -10.39
CA ASP A 151 6.36 5.82 -11.75
C ASP A 151 5.98 4.51 -12.47
N ARG A 152 6.76 3.43 -12.24
CA ARG A 152 6.49 2.11 -12.82
C ARG A 152 5.19 1.48 -12.30
N GLU A 153 4.85 1.68 -11.02
CA GLU A 153 3.59 1.16 -10.46
C GLU A 153 2.35 1.93 -10.94
N SER A 154 2.52 3.22 -11.28
CA SER A 154 1.42 4.12 -11.63
C SER A 154 0.71 3.74 -12.93
N ASP A 155 1.40 3.10 -13.86
CA ASP A 155 0.88 2.56 -15.11
C ASP A 155 0.76 1.03 -15.01
N LYS A 156 -0.47 0.54 -14.90
CA LYS A 156 -0.77 -0.89 -14.71
C LYS A 156 -0.26 -1.76 -15.87
N SER A 157 -0.33 -1.27 -17.12
CA SER A 157 0.17 -2.01 -18.29
C SER A 157 1.69 -2.10 -18.27
N ARG A 158 2.38 -1.00 -17.96
CA ARG A 158 3.83 -0.96 -17.80
C ARG A 158 4.29 -1.89 -16.67
N ALA A 159 3.62 -1.85 -15.52
CA ALA A 159 3.93 -2.76 -14.42
C ALA A 159 3.81 -4.23 -14.84
N LYS A 160 2.72 -4.60 -15.53
CA LYS A 160 2.52 -5.96 -16.05
C LYS A 160 3.53 -6.39 -17.10
N ASN A 161 3.95 -5.48 -17.98
CA ASN A 161 5.03 -5.76 -18.93
C ASN A 161 6.35 -6.05 -18.21
N ILE A 162 6.69 -5.27 -17.17
CA ILE A 162 7.85 -5.53 -16.32
C ILE A 162 7.73 -6.90 -15.65
N MET A 163 6.54 -7.28 -15.15
CA MET A 163 6.31 -8.61 -14.56
C MET A 163 6.60 -9.71 -15.57
N ARG A 164 5.99 -9.65 -16.74
CA ARG A 164 6.20 -10.63 -17.81
C ARG A 164 7.67 -10.77 -18.18
N ASP A 165 8.35 -9.64 -18.39
CA ASP A 165 9.75 -9.61 -18.79
C ASP A 165 10.71 -10.10 -17.69
N SER A 166 10.24 -10.09 -16.42
CA SER A 166 10.93 -10.62 -15.23
C SER A 166 10.51 -12.04 -14.86
N GLY A 167 9.69 -12.71 -15.67
CA GLY A 167 9.19 -14.06 -15.39
C GLY A 167 8.19 -14.17 -14.24
N VAL A 168 7.57 -13.05 -13.83
CA VAL A 168 6.52 -13.02 -12.81
C VAL A 168 5.15 -13.18 -13.49
N ALA A 169 4.39 -14.19 -13.05
CA ALA A 169 3.07 -14.47 -13.61
C ALA A 169 2.12 -13.28 -13.44
N THR A 170 1.46 -12.88 -14.53
CA THR A 170 0.42 -11.85 -14.57
C THR A 170 -0.58 -12.17 -15.66
N ALA A 171 -1.83 -11.73 -15.52
CA ALA A 171 -2.85 -11.97 -16.54
C ALA A 171 -2.43 -11.37 -17.90
N ARG A 172 -2.75 -12.08 -19.01
CA ARG A 172 -2.64 -11.53 -20.36
C ARG A 172 -3.50 -10.28 -20.44
N HIS A 173 -3.00 -9.23 -21.10
CA HIS A 173 -3.70 -7.95 -21.13
C HIS A 173 -3.45 -7.18 -22.43
N PHE A 174 -4.33 -6.22 -22.70
CA PHE A 174 -4.16 -5.19 -23.73
C PHE A 174 -4.80 -3.88 -23.28
N ILE A 175 -4.46 -2.80 -23.96
CA ILE A 175 -5.05 -1.47 -23.73
C ILE A 175 -6.08 -1.21 -24.81
N THR A 176 -7.21 -0.60 -24.44
CA THR A 176 -8.26 -0.20 -25.37
C THR A 176 -8.88 1.14 -25.02
N ALA A 177 -9.53 1.73 -26.01
CA ALA A 177 -10.39 2.91 -25.90
C ALA A 177 -11.65 2.66 -26.74
N PRO A 178 -12.69 3.50 -26.66
CA PRO A 178 -13.83 3.39 -27.56
C PRO A 178 -13.41 3.25 -29.03
N ASP A 179 -14.11 2.41 -29.76
CA ASP A 179 -13.92 2.16 -31.21
C ASP A 179 -12.58 1.52 -31.64
N THR A 180 -11.65 1.25 -30.70
CA THR A 180 -10.39 0.55 -31.00
C THR A 180 -10.65 -0.89 -31.50
N HIS A 181 -11.68 -1.54 -30.96
CA HIS A 181 -12.09 -2.91 -31.33
C HIS A 181 -13.53 -2.87 -31.84
N PRO A 182 -13.75 -2.68 -33.16
CA PRO A 182 -15.10 -2.46 -33.71
C PRO A 182 -15.96 -3.74 -33.81
N THR A 183 -15.34 -4.93 -33.74
CA THR A 183 -16.02 -6.22 -33.82
C THR A 183 -15.54 -7.21 -32.77
N ALA A 184 -16.32 -8.23 -32.46
CA ALA A 184 -15.91 -9.29 -31.53
C ALA A 184 -14.60 -9.97 -31.95
N GLY A 185 -14.38 -10.20 -33.24
CA GLY A 185 -13.18 -10.83 -33.77
C GLY A 185 -11.90 -9.94 -33.69
N SER A 186 -12.05 -8.64 -33.38
CA SER A 186 -10.92 -7.73 -33.19
C SER A 186 -10.39 -7.70 -31.74
N VAL A 187 -11.11 -8.31 -30.78
CA VAL A 187 -10.68 -8.41 -29.39
C VAL A 187 -9.60 -9.50 -29.26
N PRO A 188 -8.37 -9.18 -28.76
CA PRO A 188 -7.24 -10.11 -28.84
C PRO A 188 -7.23 -11.20 -27.76
N LEU A 189 -8.19 -11.22 -26.84
CA LEU A 189 -8.29 -12.19 -25.75
C LEU A 189 -9.70 -12.83 -25.73
N GLU A 190 -9.78 -14.05 -25.24
CA GLU A 190 -11.02 -14.79 -25.05
C GLU A 190 -11.74 -14.36 -23.76
N TYR A 191 -13.08 -14.39 -23.79
CA TYR A 191 -13.92 -14.12 -22.62
C TYR A 191 -13.90 -15.29 -21.63
N PRO A 192 -14.15 -15.05 -20.32
CA PRO A 192 -14.45 -13.74 -19.71
C PRO A 192 -13.21 -12.86 -19.55
N LEU A 193 -13.42 -11.53 -19.64
CA LEU A 193 -12.38 -10.52 -19.48
C LEU A 193 -12.70 -9.60 -18.30
N PHE A 194 -11.66 -9.00 -17.72
CA PHE A 194 -11.78 -7.98 -16.68
C PHE A 194 -11.37 -6.62 -17.24
N VAL A 195 -12.28 -5.65 -17.19
CA VAL A 195 -12.10 -4.30 -17.75
C VAL A 195 -12.01 -3.28 -16.62
N LYS A 196 -10.94 -2.50 -16.59
CA LYS A 196 -10.70 -1.46 -15.57
C LYS A 196 -9.98 -0.24 -16.16
N PRO A 197 -10.02 0.95 -15.51
CA PRO A 197 -9.22 2.09 -15.94
C PRO A 197 -7.71 1.75 -15.95
N LEU A 198 -7.01 2.21 -16.97
CA LEU A 198 -5.55 1.98 -17.13
C LEU A 198 -4.76 2.58 -15.97
N THR A 199 -5.14 3.78 -15.52
CA THR A 199 -4.49 4.51 -14.42
C THR A 199 -5.47 4.77 -13.28
N GLY A 200 -4.97 5.23 -12.15
CA GLY A 200 -5.77 5.45 -10.94
C GLY A 200 -5.69 4.29 -9.95
N GLY A 201 -6.27 4.47 -8.78
CA GLY A 201 -6.25 3.53 -7.65
C GLY A 201 -7.61 3.38 -6.96
N ASP A 202 -7.63 2.71 -5.80
CA ASP A 202 -8.79 2.52 -4.92
C ASP A 202 -10.01 1.86 -5.59
N SER A 203 -9.79 0.99 -6.55
CA SER A 203 -10.86 0.32 -7.34
C SER A 203 -11.84 1.28 -8.03
N ARG A 204 -11.49 2.54 -8.28
CA ARG A 204 -12.33 3.50 -9.00
C ARG A 204 -12.59 3.01 -10.43
N GLY A 205 -13.86 2.95 -10.82
CA GLY A 205 -14.31 2.42 -12.11
C GLY A 205 -14.36 0.89 -12.17
N ILE A 206 -14.16 0.21 -11.05
CA ILE A 206 -14.37 -1.22 -10.89
C ILE A 206 -15.71 -1.43 -10.17
N ASP A 207 -16.59 -2.20 -10.78
CA ASP A 207 -17.92 -2.56 -10.31
C ASP A 207 -18.33 -3.96 -10.80
N ALA A 208 -19.57 -4.37 -10.57
CA ALA A 208 -20.11 -5.66 -10.99
C ALA A 208 -20.04 -5.89 -12.50
N ASN A 209 -19.99 -4.83 -13.33
CA ASN A 209 -19.90 -4.92 -14.78
C ASN A 209 -18.45 -4.96 -15.29
N SER A 210 -17.46 -4.98 -14.40
CA SER A 210 -16.05 -5.04 -14.80
C SER A 210 -15.64 -6.41 -15.33
N ILE A 211 -16.39 -7.48 -15.02
CA ILE A 211 -16.25 -8.77 -15.68
C ILE A 211 -17.21 -8.80 -16.86
N VAL A 212 -16.66 -9.01 -18.04
CA VAL A 212 -17.42 -9.02 -19.31
C VAL A 212 -17.33 -10.40 -19.95
N TYR A 213 -18.48 -10.91 -20.41
CA TYR A 213 -18.61 -12.28 -20.92
C TYR A 213 -18.78 -12.34 -22.43
N ASP A 214 -19.01 -11.18 -23.06
CA ASP A 214 -19.22 -11.04 -24.48
C ASP A 214 -18.80 -9.67 -24.99
N PHE A 215 -18.92 -9.47 -26.31
CA PHE A 215 -18.50 -8.24 -26.97
C PHE A 215 -19.39 -7.03 -26.61
N GLU A 216 -20.67 -7.24 -26.36
CA GLU A 216 -21.60 -6.15 -26.03
C GLU A 216 -21.30 -5.60 -24.65
N SER A 217 -21.17 -6.47 -23.64
CA SER A 217 -20.77 -6.07 -22.29
C SER A 217 -19.38 -5.45 -22.26
N PHE A 218 -18.43 -5.94 -23.07
CA PHE A 218 -17.10 -5.35 -23.23
C PHE A 218 -17.18 -3.90 -23.75
N ARG A 219 -17.89 -3.67 -24.86
CA ARG A 219 -18.08 -2.32 -25.43
C ARG A 219 -18.73 -1.37 -24.43
N SER A 220 -19.81 -1.84 -23.79
CA SER A 220 -20.54 -1.05 -22.79
C SER A 220 -19.61 -0.60 -21.66
N LYS A 221 -18.81 -1.52 -21.09
CA LYS A 221 -17.89 -1.20 -19.98
C LYS A 221 -16.75 -0.26 -20.40
N VAL A 222 -16.19 -0.44 -21.61
CA VAL A 222 -15.16 0.46 -22.15
C VAL A 222 -15.71 1.87 -22.32
N MET A 223 -16.94 2.00 -22.83
CA MET A 223 -17.60 3.30 -23.01
C MET A 223 -17.90 3.97 -21.67
N ASP A 224 -18.40 3.22 -20.68
CA ASP A 224 -18.69 3.71 -19.33
C ASP A 224 -17.46 4.31 -18.64
N ILE A 225 -16.32 3.60 -18.67
CA ILE A 225 -15.05 4.10 -18.12
C ILE A 225 -14.59 5.36 -18.86
N HIS A 226 -14.70 5.37 -20.19
CA HIS A 226 -14.29 6.53 -20.98
C HIS A 226 -15.16 7.76 -20.71
N GLN A 227 -16.48 7.59 -20.62
CA GLN A 227 -17.41 8.68 -20.34
C GLN A 227 -17.23 9.24 -18.91
N SER A 228 -17.03 8.36 -17.94
CA SER A 228 -16.94 8.77 -16.53
C SER A 228 -15.57 9.35 -16.13
N GLN A 229 -14.48 8.90 -16.76
CA GLN A 229 -13.11 9.22 -16.33
C GLN A 229 -12.21 9.79 -17.44
N ALA A 230 -12.63 9.77 -18.70
CA ALA A 230 -11.82 10.14 -19.87
C ALA A 230 -10.48 9.38 -19.95
N LEU A 231 -10.46 8.13 -19.53
CA LEU A 231 -9.27 7.27 -19.48
C LEU A 231 -9.39 6.11 -20.48
N PRO A 232 -8.27 5.60 -21.01
CA PRO A 232 -8.23 4.30 -21.67
C PRO A 232 -8.41 3.18 -20.63
N CYS A 233 -8.80 2.01 -21.12
CA CYS A 233 -9.02 0.82 -20.31
C CYS A 233 -7.86 -0.16 -20.43
N LEU A 234 -7.51 -0.79 -19.32
CA LEU A 234 -6.76 -2.04 -19.27
C LEU A 234 -7.75 -3.19 -19.27
N VAL A 235 -7.59 -4.10 -20.21
CA VAL A 235 -8.41 -5.32 -20.35
C VAL A 235 -7.52 -6.52 -20.10
N GLU A 236 -7.98 -7.43 -19.24
CA GLU A 236 -7.20 -8.59 -18.78
C GLU A 236 -8.03 -9.87 -18.90
N THR A 237 -7.37 -11.01 -19.09
CA THR A 237 -8.02 -12.31 -18.83
C THR A 237 -8.53 -12.32 -17.38
N TYR A 238 -9.80 -12.67 -17.19
CA TYR A 238 -10.38 -12.72 -15.85
C TYR A 238 -9.76 -13.84 -15.01
N LEU A 239 -9.35 -13.49 -13.81
CA LEU A 239 -8.83 -14.41 -12.80
C LEU A 239 -9.95 -14.71 -11.80
N SER A 240 -10.47 -15.94 -11.80
CA SER A 240 -11.66 -16.31 -11.03
C SER A 240 -11.36 -16.85 -9.62
N GLY A 241 -10.08 -17.03 -9.28
CA GLY A 241 -9.67 -17.61 -8.00
C GLY A 241 -9.61 -16.62 -6.85
N ARG A 242 -8.97 -17.05 -5.76
CA ARG A 242 -8.80 -16.32 -4.51
C ARG A 242 -7.99 -15.04 -4.69
N GLU A 243 -8.29 -14.01 -3.91
CA GLU A 243 -7.59 -12.71 -3.95
C GLU A 243 -6.78 -12.47 -2.68
N PHE A 244 -5.58 -11.93 -2.85
CA PHE A 244 -4.63 -11.72 -1.78
C PHE A 244 -3.98 -10.35 -1.88
N SER A 245 -3.55 -9.84 -0.73
CA SER A 245 -2.68 -8.68 -0.64
C SER A 245 -1.46 -9.05 0.20
N VAL A 246 -0.27 -8.78 -0.32
CA VAL A 246 0.99 -9.16 0.33
C VAL A 246 1.76 -7.91 0.72
N GLY A 247 1.80 -7.61 2.01
CA GLY A 247 2.68 -6.57 2.54
C GLY A 247 4.14 -7.00 2.42
N ILE A 248 5.03 -6.07 2.10
CA ILE A 248 6.48 -6.29 2.02
C ILE A 248 7.18 -5.28 2.91
N PHE A 249 8.08 -5.75 3.76
CA PHE A 249 9.15 -4.95 4.34
C PHE A 249 10.49 -5.37 3.77
N GLU A 250 11.33 -4.41 3.41
CA GLU A 250 12.75 -4.59 3.15
C GLU A 250 13.51 -4.20 4.40
N ASP A 251 14.39 -5.09 4.88
CA ASP A 251 15.39 -4.72 5.88
C ASP A 251 16.56 -4.07 5.15
N ASN A 252 16.76 -2.78 5.36
CA ASN A 252 17.74 -2.01 4.59
C ASN A 252 19.19 -2.41 4.88
N ALA A 253 19.48 -2.96 6.06
CA ALA A 253 20.83 -3.40 6.41
C ALA A 253 21.19 -4.74 5.70
N SER A 254 20.27 -5.70 5.70
CA SER A 254 20.48 -7.02 5.12
C SER A 254 19.92 -7.20 3.69
N GLN A 255 19.15 -6.23 3.18
CA GLN A 255 18.38 -6.29 1.92
C GLN A 255 17.38 -7.47 1.88
N LYS A 256 17.06 -8.05 3.03
CA LYS A 256 16.13 -9.16 3.17
C LYS A 256 14.69 -8.65 3.09
N LEU A 257 13.88 -9.31 2.25
CA LEU A 257 12.46 -9.04 2.13
C LEU A 257 11.65 -9.97 3.05
N THR A 258 10.80 -9.37 3.89
CA THR A 258 9.75 -10.06 4.64
C THR A 258 8.44 -9.86 3.90
N ALA A 259 7.79 -10.95 3.49
CA ALA A 259 6.48 -10.93 2.87
C ALA A 259 5.41 -11.34 3.88
N MET A 260 4.27 -10.68 3.83
CA MET A 260 3.17 -10.76 4.78
C MET A 260 1.85 -10.96 4.03
N PRO A 261 1.55 -12.17 3.52
CA PRO A 261 0.33 -12.42 2.77
C PRO A 261 -0.90 -12.46 3.67
N ILE A 262 -1.96 -11.81 3.18
CA ILE A 262 -3.32 -11.87 3.71
C ILE A 262 -4.28 -12.21 2.58
N GLU A 263 -5.34 -12.95 2.89
CA GLU A 263 -6.42 -13.24 1.95
C GLU A 263 -7.53 -12.21 2.12
N ILE A 264 -8.06 -11.75 0.98
CA ILE A 264 -9.19 -10.83 0.91
C ILE A 264 -10.39 -11.62 0.40
N ILE A 265 -11.40 -11.76 1.23
CA ILE A 265 -12.60 -12.55 0.94
C ILE A 265 -13.76 -11.58 0.78
N VAL A 266 -14.39 -11.62 -0.38
CA VAL A 266 -15.64 -10.90 -0.67
C VAL A 266 -16.74 -11.86 -1.00
N ASP A 267 -17.99 -11.46 -0.76
CA ASP A 267 -19.15 -12.26 -1.12
C ASP A 267 -19.29 -12.36 -2.65
N GLU A 268 -19.89 -13.46 -3.11
CA GLU A 268 -20.22 -13.65 -4.51
C GLU A 268 -21.35 -12.71 -4.92
N ASN A 269 -21.22 -12.13 -6.12
CA ASN A 269 -22.29 -11.39 -6.74
C ASN A 269 -23.35 -12.37 -7.32
N LYS A 270 -24.39 -11.84 -7.97
CA LYS A 270 -25.48 -12.64 -8.55
C LYS A 270 -25.01 -13.64 -9.62
N ASN A 271 -23.84 -13.43 -10.20
CA ASN A 271 -23.25 -14.27 -11.24
C ASN A 271 -22.28 -15.32 -10.68
N GLY A 272 -22.07 -15.35 -9.36
CA GLY A 272 -21.08 -16.21 -8.71
C GLY A 272 -19.65 -15.64 -8.73
N ASP A 273 -19.47 -14.39 -9.15
CA ASP A 273 -18.15 -13.75 -9.19
C ASP A 273 -17.83 -13.04 -7.88
N ARG A 274 -16.54 -13.00 -7.55
CA ARG A 274 -16.00 -12.24 -6.42
C ARG A 274 -15.19 -11.05 -6.94
N ILE A 275 -15.73 -9.84 -6.73
CA ILE A 275 -15.13 -8.59 -7.18
C ILE A 275 -14.90 -7.69 -5.97
N LEU A 276 -13.65 -7.32 -5.74
CA LEU A 276 -13.28 -6.32 -4.74
C LEU A 276 -13.44 -4.92 -5.34
N ASP A 277 -14.67 -4.43 -5.38
CA ASP A 277 -15.03 -3.15 -5.97
C ASP A 277 -14.78 -1.96 -5.04
N PHE A 278 -15.08 -0.76 -5.55
CA PHE A 278 -14.90 0.49 -4.83
C PHE A 278 -15.76 0.56 -3.56
N ASP A 279 -17.02 0.12 -3.64
CA ASP A 279 -17.96 0.22 -2.51
C ASP A 279 -17.64 -0.78 -1.41
N ILE A 280 -17.19 -1.97 -1.75
CA ILE A 280 -16.73 -2.97 -0.78
C ILE A 280 -15.54 -2.41 0.00
N LYS A 281 -14.51 -1.89 -0.69
CA LYS A 281 -13.33 -1.27 -0.04
C LYS A 281 -13.69 -0.04 0.80
N LYS A 282 -14.57 0.82 0.28
CA LYS A 282 -14.97 2.06 0.96
C LYS A 282 -15.70 1.82 2.28
N PHE A 283 -16.51 0.77 2.33
CA PHE A 283 -17.35 0.44 3.50
C PHE A 283 -16.78 -0.73 4.32
N ASP A 284 -15.55 -1.18 4.03
CA ASP A 284 -14.83 -2.26 4.76
C ASP A 284 -15.70 -3.52 4.89
N ARG A 285 -16.33 -3.94 3.78
CA ARG A 285 -17.27 -5.09 3.75
C ARG A 285 -16.59 -6.42 3.42
N GLU A 286 -15.33 -6.39 3.05
CA GLU A 286 -14.53 -7.59 2.85
C GLU A 286 -14.06 -8.19 4.18
N THR A 287 -13.84 -9.50 4.21
CA THR A 287 -13.15 -10.19 5.30
C THR A 287 -11.67 -10.35 4.96
N VAL A 288 -10.79 -10.04 5.92
CA VAL A 288 -9.34 -10.19 5.76
C VAL A 288 -8.83 -11.22 6.76
N THR A 289 -8.10 -12.23 6.26
CA THR A 289 -7.57 -13.33 7.09
C THR A 289 -6.10 -13.59 6.82
N ALA A 290 -5.40 -14.20 7.79
CA ALA A 290 -4.05 -14.71 7.58
C ALA A 290 -4.07 -15.91 6.62
N VAL A 291 -3.04 -16.02 5.78
CA VAL A 291 -2.83 -17.20 4.93
C VAL A 291 -2.14 -18.30 5.76
N THR A 292 -2.89 -19.33 6.13
CA THR A 292 -2.41 -20.43 7.00
C THR A 292 -1.86 -21.64 6.23
N ASP A 293 -2.22 -21.79 4.96
CA ASP A 293 -1.65 -22.82 4.08
C ASP A 293 -0.19 -22.47 3.74
N ILE A 294 0.74 -23.33 4.14
CA ILE A 294 2.18 -23.10 3.99
C ILE A 294 2.60 -23.02 2.52
N LEU A 295 2.01 -23.82 1.64
CA LEU A 295 2.36 -23.82 0.22
C LEU A 295 1.85 -22.55 -0.47
N VAL A 296 0.60 -22.19 -0.21
CA VAL A 296 0.00 -20.95 -0.71
C VAL A 296 0.77 -19.74 -0.18
N HIS A 297 1.06 -19.70 1.13
CA HIS A 297 1.86 -18.64 1.74
C HIS A 297 3.22 -18.48 1.05
N LYS A 298 3.91 -19.60 0.77
CA LYS A 298 5.21 -19.58 0.08
C LYS A 298 5.08 -19.05 -1.35
N GLN A 299 4.12 -19.55 -2.13
CA GLN A 299 3.89 -19.12 -3.52
C GLN A 299 3.60 -17.61 -3.61
N LEU A 300 2.71 -17.10 -2.75
CA LEU A 300 2.36 -15.68 -2.68
C LEU A 300 3.58 -14.83 -2.28
N SER A 301 4.34 -15.29 -1.27
CA SER A 301 5.55 -14.60 -0.79
C SER A 301 6.63 -14.52 -1.86
N ASP A 302 6.88 -15.60 -2.59
CA ASP A 302 7.90 -15.65 -3.65
C ASP A 302 7.51 -14.73 -4.82
N LEU A 303 6.25 -14.80 -5.29
CA LEU A 303 5.75 -13.92 -6.35
C LEU A 303 5.83 -12.45 -5.93
N ALA A 304 5.35 -12.11 -4.72
CA ALA A 304 5.33 -10.74 -4.25
C ALA A 304 6.75 -10.15 -4.11
N LYS A 305 7.71 -10.92 -3.57
CA LYS A 305 9.12 -10.51 -3.48
C LYS A 305 9.74 -10.31 -4.86
N ALA A 306 9.45 -11.18 -5.82
CA ALA A 306 9.92 -11.06 -7.20
C ALA A 306 9.34 -9.79 -7.86
N ALA A 307 8.03 -9.55 -7.72
CA ALA A 307 7.36 -8.37 -8.26
C ALA A 307 7.90 -7.07 -7.65
N PHE A 308 8.07 -7.03 -6.32
CA PHE A 308 8.63 -5.88 -5.61
C PHE A 308 10.03 -5.53 -6.13
N LYS A 309 10.90 -6.53 -6.28
CA LYS A 309 12.26 -6.33 -6.83
C LYS A 309 12.25 -5.88 -8.28
N ALA A 310 11.42 -6.49 -9.13
CA ALA A 310 11.34 -6.17 -10.56
C ALA A 310 10.90 -4.71 -10.79
N LEU A 311 9.99 -4.20 -9.98
CA LEU A 311 9.58 -2.81 -10.01
C LEU A 311 10.62 -1.85 -9.42
N GLY A 312 11.59 -2.35 -8.69
CA GLY A 312 12.60 -1.55 -7.97
C GLY A 312 12.08 -1.00 -6.65
N GLY A 313 11.15 -1.72 -6.02
CA GLY A 313 10.60 -1.38 -4.70
C GLY A 313 11.68 -1.30 -3.63
N LYS A 314 11.50 -0.41 -2.68
CA LYS A 314 12.40 -0.13 -1.55
C LYS A 314 11.63 0.10 -0.27
N SER A 315 12.26 -0.21 0.86
CA SER A 315 11.76 0.00 2.22
C SER A 315 10.51 -0.81 2.54
N PHE A 316 9.38 -0.52 1.92
CA PHE A 316 8.13 -1.25 2.11
C PHE A 316 7.20 -1.09 0.90
N GLY A 317 6.22 -1.95 0.81
CA GLY A 317 5.21 -1.91 -0.25
C GLY A 317 4.15 -2.98 -0.08
N ARG A 318 3.22 -3.04 -1.03
CA ARG A 318 2.15 -4.01 -1.09
C ARG A 318 1.97 -4.50 -2.51
N ILE A 319 1.86 -5.80 -2.66
CA ILE A 319 1.60 -6.45 -3.95
C ILE A 319 0.27 -7.16 -3.87
N ASP A 320 -0.64 -6.83 -4.77
CA ASP A 320 -1.96 -7.44 -4.86
C ASP A 320 -1.91 -8.58 -5.90
N ILE A 321 -2.45 -9.74 -5.52
CA ILE A 321 -2.35 -11.01 -6.24
C ILE A 321 -3.73 -11.65 -6.34
N LYS A 322 -4.06 -12.22 -7.49
CA LYS A 322 -5.27 -13.05 -7.66
C LYS A 322 -4.91 -14.38 -8.32
N MET A 323 -5.52 -15.44 -7.87
CA MET A 323 -5.33 -16.76 -8.48
C MET A 323 -6.23 -16.92 -9.71
N ASP A 324 -5.78 -17.73 -10.65
CA ASP A 324 -6.63 -18.21 -11.75
C ASP A 324 -7.50 -19.40 -11.30
N ALA A 325 -8.27 -19.98 -12.23
CA ALA A 325 -9.10 -21.16 -11.98
C ALA A 325 -8.29 -22.39 -11.54
N ASN A 326 -7.01 -22.47 -11.88
CA ASN A 326 -6.10 -23.55 -11.53
C ASN A 326 -5.33 -23.29 -10.22
N GLN A 327 -5.72 -22.26 -9.47
CA GLN A 327 -5.08 -21.82 -8.22
C GLN A 327 -3.61 -21.34 -8.41
N VAL A 328 -3.25 -20.90 -9.62
CA VAL A 328 -1.95 -20.29 -9.90
C VAL A 328 -2.01 -18.79 -9.55
N PRO A 329 -1.11 -18.27 -8.71
CA PRO A 329 -1.12 -16.85 -8.34
C PRO A 329 -0.56 -15.97 -9.47
N HIS A 330 -1.25 -14.85 -9.73
CA HIS A 330 -0.90 -13.85 -10.72
C HIS A 330 -0.83 -12.46 -10.10
N PHE A 331 0.19 -11.68 -10.44
CA PHE A 331 0.29 -10.28 -10.08
C PHE A 331 -0.86 -9.47 -10.69
N ILE A 332 -1.53 -8.66 -9.87
CA ILE A 332 -2.57 -7.72 -10.31
C ILE A 332 -2.01 -6.31 -10.39
N GLU A 333 -1.52 -5.79 -9.24
CA GLU A 333 -0.96 -4.45 -9.11
C GLU A 333 0.01 -4.36 -7.94
N ALA A 334 0.81 -3.28 -7.93
CA ALA A 334 1.70 -2.94 -6.83
C ALA A 334 1.33 -1.58 -6.24
N ASN A 335 1.62 -1.44 -4.95
CA ASN A 335 1.54 -0.18 -4.22
C ASN A 335 2.86 -0.02 -3.46
N LEU A 336 3.86 0.65 -4.06
CA LEU A 336 5.20 0.83 -3.51
C LEU A 336 5.29 2.01 -2.53
N MET A 337 4.17 2.66 -2.29
CA MET A 337 3.86 3.56 -1.20
C MET A 337 2.38 3.34 -0.83
N PRO A 338 2.06 2.22 -0.14
CA PRO A 338 0.69 1.90 0.22
C PRO A 338 0.15 2.84 1.28
N GLY A 339 -1.18 3.00 1.33
CA GLY A 339 -1.84 3.74 2.40
C GLY A 339 -1.48 3.19 3.78
N LEU A 340 -1.12 4.09 4.71
CA LEU A 340 -0.67 3.73 6.06
C LEU A 340 -1.80 3.75 7.10
N ARG A 341 -3.04 4.01 6.73
CA ARG A 341 -4.19 3.84 7.63
C ARG A 341 -4.35 2.34 7.98
N LYS A 342 -5.27 1.99 8.87
CA LYS A 342 -5.55 0.59 9.29
C LYS A 342 -6.15 -0.28 8.16
N GLY A 343 -5.63 -0.12 6.92
CA GLY A 343 -5.97 -0.89 5.72
C GLY A 343 -5.13 -2.16 5.55
N TYR A 344 -5.04 -2.67 4.32
CA TYR A 344 -4.42 -3.98 4.04
C TYR A 344 -2.95 -4.09 4.44
N PHE A 345 -2.14 -3.04 4.26
CA PHE A 345 -0.74 -3.09 4.67
C PHE A 345 -0.60 -3.25 6.19
N TYR A 346 -1.37 -2.48 6.98
CA TYR A 346 -1.42 -2.64 8.43
C TYR A 346 -1.94 -4.02 8.84
N ARG A 347 -3.04 -4.49 8.23
CA ARG A 347 -3.61 -5.83 8.51
C ARG A 347 -2.59 -6.94 8.19
N ALA A 348 -1.80 -6.78 7.14
CA ALA A 348 -0.70 -7.70 6.81
C ALA A 348 0.37 -7.72 7.91
N CYS A 349 0.78 -6.55 8.43
CA CYS A 349 1.71 -6.44 9.56
C CYS A 349 1.16 -7.12 10.82
N LEU A 350 -0.10 -6.83 11.16
CA LEU A 350 -0.75 -7.36 12.35
C LEU A 350 -0.88 -8.89 12.30
N LEU A 351 -1.38 -9.43 11.19
CA LEU A 351 -1.72 -10.85 11.06
C LEU A 351 -0.49 -11.75 10.84
N ASN A 352 0.62 -11.24 10.33
CA ASN A 352 1.83 -12.04 10.08
C ASN A 352 2.96 -11.80 11.09
N LEU A 353 3.03 -10.62 11.70
CA LEU A 353 4.13 -10.23 12.58
C LEU A 353 3.66 -9.80 13.97
N GLU A 354 2.35 -9.89 14.25
CA GLU A 354 1.74 -9.37 15.49
C GLU A 354 2.10 -7.89 15.76
N MET A 355 2.45 -7.17 14.69
CA MET A 355 2.93 -5.80 14.72
C MET A 355 1.74 -4.83 14.79
N ASP A 356 1.66 -4.05 15.86
CA ASP A 356 0.65 -3.01 15.99
C ASP A 356 0.94 -1.79 15.10
N TYR A 357 0.04 -0.81 15.14
CA TYR A 357 0.14 0.36 14.27
C TYR A 357 1.35 1.24 14.62
N GLU A 358 1.65 1.42 15.91
CA GLU A 358 2.80 2.20 16.37
C GLU A 358 4.11 1.57 15.91
N GLN A 359 4.25 0.27 16.14
CA GLN A 359 5.42 -0.51 15.71
C GLN A 359 5.61 -0.46 14.18
N MET A 360 4.52 -0.51 13.40
CA MET A 360 4.57 -0.37 11.94
C MET A 360 5.12 0.98 11.52
N ILE A 361 4.61 2.08 12.08
CA ILE A 361 5.07 3.44 11.77
C ILE A 361 6.53 3.64 12.15
N LEU A 362 6.92 3.21 13.36
CA LEU A 362 8.31 3.31 13.82
C LEU A 362 9.25 2.49 12.92
N ARG A 363 8.86 1.28 12.50
CA ARG A 363 9.67 0.47 11.59
C ARG A 363 9.85 1.12 10.22
N ILE A 364 8.81 1.76 9.68
CA ILE A 364 8.90 2.51 8.42
C ILE A 364 9.89 3.67 8.56
N ALA A 365 9.85 4.41 9.67
CA ALA A 365 10.75 5.52 9.93
C ALA A 365 12.21 5.05 10.11
N ASP A 366 12.44 4.01 10.91
CA ASP A 366 13.76 3.42 11.11
C ASP A 366 14.37 2.93 9.78
N ASN A 367 13.58 2.28 8.93
CA ASN A 367 14.01 1.86 7.60
C ASN A 367 14.36 3.06 6.70
N GLY A 368 13.56 4.12 6.73
CA GLY A 368 13.83 5.34 5.97
C GLY A 368 15.17 5.98 6.36
N LEU A 369 15.47 6.05 7.64
CA LEU A 369 16.73 6.59 8.17
C LEU A 369 17.96 5.78 7.76
N THR A 370 17.85 4.45 7.68
CA THR A 370 18.97 3.57 7.31
C THR A 370 19.25 3.56 5.82
N HIS A 371 18.25 3.77 4.97
CA HIS A 371 18.38 3.66 3.51
C HIS A 371 19.34 4.70 2.89
N ASN A 372 19.53 5.86 3.50
CA ASN A 372 20.37 6.93 2.97
C ASN A 372 21.75 7.08 3.63
N SER A 373 22.05 6.34 4.68
CA SER A 373 23.40 6.36 5.26
C SER A 373 24.48 5.93 4.26
N ASP A 374 24.12 5.14 3.24
CA ASP A 374 25.06 4.69 2.21
C ASP A 374 25.19 5.67 1.02
N LYS A 375 24.15 6.50 0.75
CA LYS A 375 24.18 7.46 -0.39
C LYS A 375 25.01 8.71 -0.11
N THR A 376 25.13 9.14 1.14
CA THR A 376 25.90 10.34 1.52
C THR A 376 27.40 10.19 1.32
N ARG A 377 27.89 9.00 1.01
CA ARG A 377 29.32 8.74 0.76
C ARG A 377 29.79 8.96 -0.68
N HIS A 378 28.89 9.18 -1.67
CA HIS A 378 29.29 9.07 -3.09
C HIS A 378 28.74 10.11 -4.08
N HIS A 379 28.25 11.31 -3.70
CA HIS A 379 28.00 12.35 -4.72
C HIS A 379 28.46 13.75 -4.28
N PRO A 380 29.32 14.42 -5.08
CA PRO A 380 29.55 15.84 -4.94
C PRO A 380 28.29 16.61 -5.36
N VAL A 381 27.97 17.62 -4.57
CA VAL A 381 26.84 18.54 -4.79
C VAL A 381 27.01 19.21 -6.17
N ALA A 382 26.17 18.84 -7.13
CA ALA A 382 26.03 19.61 -8.36
C ALA A 382 25.29 20.91 -8.02
N THR A 383 25.96 22.03 -8.13
CA THR A 383 25.41 23.36 -8.00
C THR A 383 24.36 23.56 -9.09
N LEU A 384 23.09 23.73 -8.70
CA LEU A 384 22.03 24.15 -9.61
C LEU A 384 22.27 25.63 -9.96
N GLU A 385 22.79 25.92 -11.15
CA GLU A 385 22.67 27.24 -11.74
C GLU A 385 21.20 27.48 -12.12
N LEU A 386 20.56 28.34 -11.34
CA LEU A 386 19.28 28.93 -11.70
C LEU A 386 19.58 29.99 -12.81
N THR A 387 19.36 29.65 -14.06
CA THR A 387 19.20 30.64 -15.10
C THR A 387 17.83 31.30 -15.00
N PRO A 388 17.77 32.63 -15.13
CA PRO A 388 16.59 33.46 -14.87
C PRO A 388 15.41 33.22 -15.83
#